data_e63e6ca6e7f99d7287fc88a2da080611
#
_entry.id   e63e6ca6e7f99d7287fc88a2da080611
#
_cell.length_a   1.000
_cell.length_b   1.000
_cell.length_c   1.000
_cell.angle_alpha   90.00
_cell.angle_beta   90.00
_cell.angle_gamma   90.00
#
_symmetry.space_group_name_H-M   'P 1'
#
loop_
_entity.id
_entity.type
_entity.pdbx_description
1 polymer ?
#
loop_
_entity_poly.entity_id
_entity_poly.type
_entity_poly.pdbx_seq_one_letter_code
_entity_poly.pdbx_strand_id
1 'polypeptide(L)'
;MGYGDDLLVTKLASKIKKQFPDRQIVIGEAKNQTAYHSLIYDHNPNISDCRNLEKNKPIHIIDYHENNRPYIDYEKTNNTNYVWKKFKPNPGEIYFTKKEKADAKKIILEAIKFWRRSNKKNYKKIIFLETSSTKIHDRQFSIKHQNKDWGAKNWQKLIDVLTKDFLVIQSVHKESKKNLSVFSPNDMDFRLACAVLNEADFYVGPEGGFGHVAAALNKKAVLYFGGWITPEAIGYDFHENIYYDHNLSPCGEYKKLCSHCEEARKAISVDVFLKYINKII
;
A
#
# COMPACT_ATOMS: atom_id res chain seq x y z
N MET A 1 -2.01 0.18 13.90
CA MET A 1 -2.54 -0.13 12.55
C MET A 1 -1.40 -0.10 11.52
N GLY A 2 -1.67 -0.51 10.27
CA GLY A 2 -0.71 -0.31 9.17
C GLY A 2 -0.98 1.01 8.44
N TYR A 3 0.02 1.55 7.75
CA TYR A 3 -0.10 2.81 7.00
C TYR A 3 -1.22 2.80 5.93
N GLY A 4 -1.58 1.62 5.39
CA GLY A 4 -2.72 1.49 4.50
C GLY A 4 -4.05 1.83 5.19
N ASP A 5 -4.25 1.32 6.41
CA ASP A 5 -5.42 1.65 7.23
C ASP A 5 -5.46 3.15 7.56
N ASP A 6 -4.28 3.72 7.89
CA ASP A 6 -4.18 5.15 8.20
C ASP A 6 -4.54 6.03 7.00
N LEU A 7 -4.21 5.60 5.77
CA LEU A 7 -4.63 6.29 4.55
C LEU A 7 -6.14 6.23 4.32
N LEU A 8 -6.77 5.08 4.57
CA LEU A 8 -8.22 4.92 4.35
C LEU A 8 -9.05 5.93 5.12
N VAL A 9 -8.64 6.29 6.32
CA VAL A 9 -9.40 7.23 7.19
C VAL A 9 -9.19 8.71 6.83
N THR A 10 -8.12 9.06 6.13
CA THR A 10 -7.81 10.48 5.83
C THR A 10 -8.91 11.17 5.01
N LYS A 11 -9.54 10.45 4.09
CA LYS A 11 -10.66 11.01 3.30
C LYS A 11 -11.91 11.27 4.15
N LEU A 12 -12.15 10.43 5.15
CA LEU A 12 -13.22 10.64 6.12
C LEU A 12 -12.90 11.88 6.98
N ALA A 13 -11.65 12.03 7.43
CA ALA A 13 -11.20 13.20 8.18
C ALA A 13 -11.43 14.50 7.39
N SER A 14 -11.10 14.52 6.10
CA SER A 14 -11.36 15.66 5.21
C SER A 14 -12.86 16.01 5.12
N LYS A 15 -13.74 15.00 5.03
CA LYS A 15 -15.20 15.23 5.02
C LYS A 15 -15.69 15.80 6.36
N ILE A 16 -15.23 15.23 7.47
CA ILE A 16 -15.61 15.68 8.82
C ILE A 16 -15.07 17.09 9.10
N LYS A 17 -13.85 17.41 8.68
CA LYS A 17 -13.28 18.76 8.85
C LYS A 17 -14.09 19.83 8.11
N LYS A 18 -14.64 19.52 6.93
CA LYS A 18 -15.54 20.42 6.21
C LYS A 18 -16.86 20.65 6.92
N GLN A 19 -17.39 19.63 7.61
CA GLN A 19 -18.63 19.75 8.39
C GLN A 19 -18.42 20.49 9.71
N PHE A 20 -17.23 20.34 10.30
CA PHE A 20 -16.87 20.93 11.60
C PHE A 20 -15.53 21.67 11.50
N PRO A 21 -15.49 22.82 10.82
CA PRO A 21 -14.23 23.53 10.53
C PRO A 21 -13.50 23.99 11.80
N ASP A 22 -14.22 24.29 12.87
CA ASP A 22 -13.65 24.78 14.14
C ASP A 22 -13.14 23.66 15.04
N ARG A 23 -13.43 22.39 14.73
CA ARG A 23 -12.99 21.26 15.55
C ARG A 23 -11.59 20.77 15.16
N GLN A 24 -10.87 20.28 16.13
CA GLN A 24 -9.65 19.49 15.95
C GLN A 24 -10.05 18.07 15.64
N ILE A 25 -9.72 17.60 14.44
CA ILE A 25 -10.04 16.23 14.01
C ILE A 25 -8.85 15.34 14.32
N VAL A 26 -9.06 14.29 15.10
CA VAL A 26 -8.06 13.27 15.40
C VAL A 26 -8.60 11.88 15.11
N ILE A 27 -7.70 10.93 14.89
CA ILE A 27 -8.04 9.53 14.68
C ILE A 27 -7.71 8.74 15.94
N GLY A 28 -8.60 7.86 16.36
CA GLY A 28 -8.39 7.13 17.59
C GLY A 28 -9.51 6.18 17.95
N GLU A 29 -9.66 5.94 19.23
CA GLU A 29 -10.73 5.14 19.83
C GLU A 29 -11.62 6.06 20.66
N ALA A 30 -12.83 6.31 20.16
CA ALA A 30 -13.74 7.28 20.77
C ALA A 30 -14.20 6.85 22.17
N LYS A 31 -14.42 5.53 22.40
CA LYS A 31 -14.83 4.98 23.68
C LYS A 31 -13.83 5.29 24.81
N ASN A 32 -12.54 5.16 24.50
CA ASN A 32 -11.46 5.36 25.47
C ASN A 32 -10.89 6.79 25.44
N GLN A 33 -11.46 7.67 24.62
CA GLN A 33 -10.97 9.05 24.41
C GLN A 33 -9.48 9.11 24.09
N THR A 34 -8.97 8.11 23.33
CA THR A 34 -7.57 8.03 22.94
C THR A 34 -7.40 8.41 21.47
N ALA A 35 -6.35 9.15 21.17
CA ALA A 35 -5.96 9.46 19.80
C ALA A 35 -4.52 8.99 19.56
N TYR A 36 -4.21 8.62 18.32
CA TYR A 36 -2.87 8.17 17.96
C TYR A 36 -2.35 8.91 16.74
N HIS A 37 -1.04 9.02 16.70
CA HIS A 37 -0.30 9.64 15.61
C HIS A 37 0.06 8.59 14.56
N SER A 38 0.08 9.03 13.29
CA SER A 38 0.67 8.30 12.19
C SER A 38 1.45 9.25 11.29
N LEU A 39 2.57 8.80 10.74
CA LEU A 39 3.33 9.55 9.75
C LEU A 39 2.48 9.95 8.52
N ILE A 40 1.40 9.21 8.24
CA ILE A 40 0.45 9.51 7.17
C ILE A 40 -0.30 10.82 7.43
N TYR A 41 -0.53 11.15 8.69
CA TYR A 41 -1.28 12.36 9.08
C TYR A 41 -0.42 13.62 9.06
N ASP A 42 0.90 13.48 9.01
CA ASP A 42 1.80 14.63 8.97
C ASP A 42 1.50 15.53 7.77
N HIS A 43 1.42 16.83 8.05
CA HIS A 43 1.10 17.88 7.07
C HIS A 43 -0.30 17.79 6.44
N ASN A 44 -1.19 16.93 6.95
CA ASN A 44 -2.58 16.89 6.50
C ASN A 44 -3.38 18.04 7.15
N PRO A 45 -3.88 19.01 6.38
CA PRO A 45 -4.59 20.17 6.94
C PRO A 45 -5.93 19.82 7.59
N ASN A 46 -6.43 18.61 7.37
CA ASN A 46 -7.72 18.13 7.86
C ASN A 46 -7.59 17.29 9.14
N ILE A 47 -6.37 16.95 9.56
CA ILE A 47 -6.10 16.13 10.74
C ILE A 47 -5.20 16.90 11.68
N SER A 48 -5.62 17.06 12.93
CA SER A 48 -4.84 17.73 13.96
C SER A 48 -3.82 16.76 14.56
N ASP A 49 -2.62 17.27 14.84
CA ASP A 49 -1.61 16.49 15.54
C ASP A 49 -2.06 16.25 16.99
N CYS A 50 -2.38 15.00 17.31
CA CYS A 50 -2.88 14.62 18.63
C CYS A 50 -1.85 14.88 19.76
N ARG A 51 -0.60 15.13 19.46
CA ARG A 51 0.47 15.48 20.40
C ARG A 51 0.46 16.99 20.78
N ASN A 52 -0.20 17.84 19.97
CA ASN A 52 -0.18 19.31 20.08
C ASN A 52 -1.59 19.90 19.92
N LEU A 53 -2.56 19.39 20.68
CA LEU A 53 -3.95 19.88 20.61
C LEU A 53 -4.11 21.20 21.35
N GLU A 54 -4.89 22.11 20.79
CA GLU A 54 -5.25 23.39 21.39
C GLU A 54 -6.31 23.18 22.49
N LYS A 55 -6.03 23.62 23.71
CA LYS A 55 -6.89 23.37 24.90
C LYS A 55 -8.34 23.89 24.77
N ASN A 56 -8.51 24.99 24.04
CA ASN A 56 -9.81 25.68 23.96
C ASN A 56 -10.61 25.36 22.71
N LYS A 57 -10.14 24.42 21.87
CA LYS A 57 -10.86 23.98 20.69
C LYS A 57 -11.49 22.61 20.90
N PRO A 58 -12.74 22.42 20.54
CA PRO A 58 -13.40 21.12 20.65
C PRO A 58 -12.70 20.07 19.77
N ILE A 59 -12.62 18.86 20.28
CA ILE A 59 -12.01 17.72 19.59
C ILE A 59 -13.12 16.85 18.98
N HIS A 60 -12.87 16.30 17.80
CA HIS A 60 -13.69 15.27 17.20
C HIS A 60 -12.80 14.06 16.94
N ILE A 61 -13.06 12.95 17.64
CA ILE A 61 -12.34 11.71 17.48
C ILE A 61 -13.05 10.88 16.41
N ILE A 62 -12.37 10.58 15.32
CA ILE A 62 -12.84 9.58 14.35
C ILE A 62 -12.53 8.21 14.94
N ASP A 63 -13.58 7.44 15.21
CA ASP A 63 -13.46 6.10 15.76
C ASP A 63 -12.97 5.10 14.69
N TYR A 64 -11.65 5.04 14.55
CA TYR A 64 -10.98 4.19 13.59
C TYR A 64 -9.70 3.61 14.22
N HIS A 65 -9.71 2.31 14.50
CA HIS A 65 -8.64 1.61 15.19
C HIS A 65 -8.58 0.13 14.77
N GLU A 66 -7.65 -0.63 15.31
CA GLU A 66 -7.37 -2.00 14.87
C GLU A 66 -8.60 -2.93 14.91
N ASN A 67 -9.47 -2.75 15.88
CA ASN A 67 -10.68 -3.57 16.08
C ASN A 67 -11.95 -2.93 15.46
N ASN A 68 -11.80 -1.85 14.67
CA ASN A 68 -12.91 -1.14 14.04
C ASN A 68 -12.58 -0.76 12.58
N ARG A 69 -12.15 -1.75 11.77
CA ARG A 69 -11.88 -1.57 10.35
C ARG A 69 -13.15 -1.86 9.55
N PRO A 70 -13.60 -0.96 8.68
CA PRO A 70 -14.90 -1.08 8.02
C PRO A 70 -15.00 -2.25 7.03
N TYR A 71 -13.87 -2.78 6.58
CA TYR A 71 -13.80 -3.90 5.63
C TYR A 71 -13.67 -5.27 6.31
N ILE A 72 -13.68 -5.36 7.64
CA ILE A 72 -13.65 -6.60 8.41
C ILE A 72 -15.01 -6.83 9.08
N ASP A 73 -15.56 -8.01 8.93
CA ASP A 73 -16.72 -8.48 9.68
C ASP A 73 -16.25 -9.13 10.98
N TYR A 74 -16.14 -8.35 12.04
CA TYR A 74 -15.67 -8.83 13.34
C TYR A 74 -16.62 -9.82 14.01
N GLU A 75 -17.93 -9.79 13.67
CA GLU A 75 -18.91 -10.75 14.21
C GLU A 75 -18.73 -12.15 13.61
N LYS A 76 -18.31 -12.23 12.35
CA LYS A 76 -18.09 -13.49 11.63
C LYS A 76 -16.63 -13.93 11.60
N THR A 77 -15.70 -13.01 11.87
CA THR A 77 -14.27 -13.33 11.98
C THR A 77 -14.07 -14.28 13.17
N ASN A 78 -13.30 -15.33 12.94
CA ASN A 78 -13.02 -16.36 13.95
C ASN A 78 -11.52 -16.41 14.28
N ASN A 79 -11.12 -17.40 15.07
CA ASN A 79 -9.72 -17.56 15.53
C ASN A 79 -8.71 -17.93 14.43
N THR A 80 -9.17 -18.22 13.21
CA THR A 80 -8.31 -18.65 12.10
C THR A 80 -8.44 -17.78 10.86
N ASN A 81 -9.64 -17.26 10.59
CA ASN A 81 -9.95 -16.56 9.35
C ASN A 81 -10.59 -15.20 9.59
N TYR A 82 -10.12 -14.20 8.89
CA TYR A 82 -10.86 -12.95 8.71
C TYR A 82 -12.03 -13.17 7.75
N VAL A 83 -13.16 -12.53 8.05
CA VAL A 83 -14.30 -12.42 7.13
C VAL A 83 -14.37 -10.99 6.63
N TRP A 84 -14.41 -10.82 5.32
CA TRP A 84 -14.34 -9.51 4.68
C TRP A 84 -15.72 -8.95 4.39
N LYS A 85 -15.88 -7.64 4.62
CA LYS A 85 -17.04 -6.86 4.18
C LYS A 85 -16.70 -6.15 2.88
N LYS A 86 -17.69 -6.02 2.02
CA LYS A 86 -17.62 -5.13 0.85
C LYS A 86 -17.57 -3.68 1.34
N PHE A 87 -16.48 -2.98 1.07
CA PHE A 87 -16.30 -1.63 1.61
C PHE A 87 -16.10 -0.58 0.52
N LYS A 88 -15.36 -0.88 -0.54
CA LYS A 88 -15.03 0.06 -1.64
C LYS A 88 -14.46 1.37 -1.11
N PRO A 89 -13.19 1.44 -0.73
CA PRO A 89 -12.58 2.61 -0.13
C PRO A 89 -12.56 3.80 -1.10
N ASN A 90 -12.75 4.99 -0.57
CA ASN A 90 -12.39 6.20 -1.29
C ASN A 90 -10.87 6.40 -1.21
N PRO A 91 -10.22 6.92 -2.28
CA PRO A 91 -8.82 7.30 -2.22
C PRO A 91 -8.54 8.25 -1.05
N GLY A 92 -7.53 7.90 -0.25
CA GLY A 92 -7.09 8.72 0.87
C GLY A 92 -6.38 10.00 0.42
N GLU A 93 -5.78 10.68 1.38
CA GLU A 93 -5.04 11.93 1.15
C GLU A 93 -3.68 11.85 1.85
N ILE A 94 -2.62 12.20 1.14
CA ILE A 94 -1.27 12.31 1.68
C ILE A 94 -0.64 13.62 1.20
N TYR A 95 0.03 14.32 2.10
CA TYR A 95 0.61 15.64 1.85
C TYR A 95 2.12 15.60 2.08
N PHE A 96 2.88 16.14 1.14
CA PHE A 96 4.34 16.16 1.17
C PHE A 96 4.89 17.57 1.37
N THR A 97 5.93 17.68 2.15
CA THR A 97 6.74 18.90 2.28
C THR A 97 7.53 19.17 0.99
N LYS A 98 8.02 20.42 0.86
CA LYS A 98 8.93 20.77 -0.22
C LYS A 98 10.22 19.93 -0.19
N LYS A 99 10.70 19.60 1.02
CA LYS A 99 11.90 18.77 1.21
C LYS A 99 11.68 17.35 0.73
N GLU A 100 10.58 16.67 1.13
CA GLU A 100 10.25 15.31 0.68
C GLU A 100 10.13 15.22 -0.85
N LYS A 101 9.49 16.20 -1.48
CA LYS A 101 9.39 16.29 -2.95
C LYS A 101 10.76 16.48 -3.61
N ALA A 102 11.64 17.30 -3.03
CA ALA A 102 12.98 17.51 -3.56
C ALA A 102 13.85 16.26 -3.41
N ASP A 103 13.77 15.57 -2.28
CA ASP A 103 14.53 14.35 -2.02
C ASP A 103 14.04 13.19 -2.91
N ALA A 104 12.72 13.07 -3.14
CA ALA A 104 12.17 12.11 -4.11
C ALA A 104 12.71 12.35 -5.53
N LYS A 105 12.76 13.61 -5.99
CA LYS A 105 13.35 13.96 -7.29
C LYS A 105 14.81 13.58 -7.42
N LYS A 106 15.61 13.73 -6.35
CA LYS A 106 17.02 13.26 -6.34
C LYS A 106 17.09 11.75 -6.56
N ILE A 107 16.24 10.98 -5.86
CA ILE A 107 16.17 9.52 -6.02
C ILE A 107 15.82 9.14 -7.47
N ILE A 108 14.85 9.83 -8.09
CA ILE A 108 14.52 9.60 -9.51
C ILE A 108 15.73 9.87 -10.42
N LEU A 109 16.46 10.96 -10.18
CA LEU A 109 17.66 11.26 -10.97
C LEU A 109 18.76 10.20 -10.82
N GLU A 110 18.92 9.66 -9.60
CA GLU A 110 19.86 8.55 -9.35
C GLU A 110 19.41 7.27 -10.08
N ALA A 111 18.12 6.95 -10.05
CA ALA A 111 17.54 5.83 -10.78
C ALA A 111 17.75 5.97 -12.30
N ILE A 112 17.60 7.18 -12.85
CA ILE A 112 17.88 7.46 -14.28
C ILE A 112 19.36 7.27 -14.59
N LYS A 113 20.28 7.71 -13.72
CA LYS A 113 21.71 7.45 -13.88
C LYS A 113 22.03 5.96 -13.83
N PHE A 114 21.41 5.22 -12.92
CA PHE A 114 21.52 3.76 -12.83
C PHE A 114 21.08 3.08 -14.14
N TRP A 115 19.90 3.45 -14.65
CA TRP A 115 19.40 2.92 -15.93
C TRP A 115 20.37 3.14 -17.08
N ARG A 116 20.87 4.38 -17.22
CA ARG A 116 21.79 4.77 -18.32
C ARG A 116 23.13 4.03 -18.31
N ARG A 117 23.58 3.56 -17.14
CA ARG A 117 24.81 2.74 -17.04
C ARG A 117 24.64 1.37 -17.66
N SER A 118 23.44 0.79 -17.57
CA SER A 118 23.16 -0.59 -18.00
C SER A 118 22.42 -0.69 -19.32
N ASN A 119 21.84 0.41 -19.82
CA ASN A 119 20.98 0.42 -20.98
C ASN A 119 21.36 1.54 -21.96
N LYS A 120 21.46 1.18 -23.25
CA LYS A 120 21.71 2.15 -24.35
C LYS A 120 20.43 2.82 -24.86
N LYS A 121 19.25 2.35 -24.46
CA LYS A 121 17.94 2.84 -24.90
C LYS A 121 17.23 3.64 -23.79
N ASN A 122 16.28 4.47 -24.19
CA ASN A 122 15.39 5.14 -23.24
C ASN A 122 14.42 4.14 -22.60
N TYR A 123 14.05 4.35 -21.34
CA TYR A 123 12.96 3.62 -20.70
C TYR A 123 11.60 4.17 -21.16
N LYS A 124 10.58 3.31 -21.16
CA LYS A 124 9.22 3.69 -21.56
C LYS A 124 8.51 4.49 -20.45
N LYS A 125 8.58 3.99 -19.21
CA LYS A 125 7.93 4.53 -18.02
C LYS A 125 8.76 4.21 -16.78
N ILE A 126 8.48 4.93 -15.68
CA ILE A 126 9.04 4.67 -14.35
C ILE A 126 8.02 3.86 -13.53
N ILE A 127 8.41 2.69 -13.08
CA ILE A 127 7.61 1.83 -12.22
C ILE A 127 8.14 1.91 -10.78
N PHE A 128 7.25 2.23 -9.85
CA PHE A 128 7.53 1.98 -8.44
C PHE A 128 7.06 0.58 -8.08
N LEU A 129 7.96 -0.26 -7.57
CA LEU A 129 7.71 -1.67 -7.32
C LEU A 129 7.91 -2.00 -5.83
N GLU A 130 6.96 -2.71 -5.25
CA GLU A 130 7.13 -3.46 -4.01
C GLU A 130 6.97 -4.96 -4.29
N THR A 131 7.88 -5.79 -3.78
CA THR A 131 7.83 -7.25 -4.02
C THR A 131 7.31 -8.04 -2.83
N SER A 132 7.25 -7.43 -1.65
CA SER A 132 6.74 -8.08 -0.44
C SER A 132 6.35 -7.06 0.61
N SER A 133 5.31 -7.36 1.39
CA SER A 133 4.99 -6.57 2.58
C SER A 133 6.15 -6.61 3.58
N THR A 134 6.51 -5.47 4.16
CA THR A 134 7.55 -5.38 5.21
C THR A 134 7.30 -6.33 6.37
N LYS A 135 6.05 -6.62 6.68
CA LYS A 135 5.63 -7.50 7.78
C LYS A 135 5.86 -9.00 7.51
N ILE A 136 6.29 -9.39 6.31
CA ILE A 136 6.60 -10.80 6.00
C ILE A 136 7.78 -11.31 6.85
N HIS A 137 8.66 -10.40 7.29
CA HIS A 137 9.82 -10.69 8.13
C HIS A 137 9.53 -10.58 9.62
N ASP A 138 8.36 -10.04 9.99
CA ASP A 138 7.92 -9.99 11.38
C ASP A 138 7.40 -11.37 11.80
N ARG A 139 8.07 -12.01 12.76
CA ARG A 139 7.73 -13.37 13.24
C ARG A 139 6.28 -13.47 13.71
N GLN A 140 5.73 -12.41 14.27
CA GLN A 140 4.37 -12.36 14.78
C GLN A 140 3.30 -12.32 13.67
N PHE A 141 3.63 -11.74 12.52
CA PHE A 141 2.71 -11.52 11.40
C PHE A 141 3.09 -12.29 10.13
N SER A 142 4.18 -13.08 10.17
CA SER A 142 4.77 -13.71 8.98
C SER A 142 3.80 -14.61 8.21
N ILE A 143 3.00 -15.43 8.89
CA ILE A 143 2.08 -16.39 8.26
C ILE A 143 1.01 -15.69 7.42
N LYS A 144 0.32 -14.72 8.03
CA LYS A 144 -0.69 -13.89 7.34
C LYS A 144 -0.11 -13.23 6.08
N HIS A 145 1.09 -12.68 6.19
CA HIS A 145 1.72 -11.99 5.06
C HIS A 145 2.25 -12.95 4.01
N GLN A 146 2.65 -14.16 4.39
CA GLN A 146 3.01 -15.21 3.43
C GLN A 146 1.80 -15.65 2.60
N ASN A 147 0.60 -15.73 3.19
CA ASN A 147 -0.62 -16.05 2.44
C ASN A 147 -0.98 -14.94 1.42
N LYS A 148 -0.58 -13.71 1.67
CA LYS A 148 -0.77 -12.55 0.76
C LYS A 148 0.33 -12.41 -0.29
N ASP A 149 1.46 -13.09 -0.14
CA ASP A 149 2.63 -12.90 -0.99
C ASP A 149 2.55 -13.72 -2.28
N TRP A 150 2.92 -13.11 -3.41
CA TRP A 150 3.04 -13.80 -4.70
C TRP A 150 4.29 -14.68 -4.81
N GLY A 151 5.25 -14.44 -3.94
CA GLY A 151 6.49 -15.20 -3.83
C GLY A 151 7.65 -14.62 -4.65
N ALA A 152 8.84 -14.66 -4.02
CA ALA A 152 10.04 -14.03 -4.54
C ALA A 152 10.43 -14.48 -5.96
N LYS A 153 10.20 -15.77 -6.31
CA LYS A 153 10.50 -16.30 -7.65
C LYS A 153 9.62 -15.66 -8.75
N ASN A 154 8.35 -15.44 -8.46
CA ASN A 154 7.43 -14.82 -9.42
C ASN A 154 7.76 -13.33 -9.59
N TRP A 155 8.00 -12.62 -8.48
CA TRP A 155 8.46 -11.24 -8.53
C TRP A 155 9.76 -11.08 -9.31
N GLN A 156 10.74 -11.98 -9.11
CA GLN A 156 11.99 -11.95 -9.85
C GLN A 156 11.76 -12.10 -11.35
N LYS A 157 10.95 -13.09 -11.76
CA LYS A 157 10.64 -13.29 -13.20
C LYS A 157 9.94 -12.07 -13.82
N LEU A 158 9.03 -11.43 -13.07
CA LEU A 158 8.38 -10.20 -13.54
C LEU A 158 9.40 -9.06 -13.70
N ILE A 159 10.28 -8.86 -12.74
CA ILE A 159 11.35 -7.86 -12.77
C ILE A 159 12.25 -8.06 -13.98
N ASP A 160 12.66 -9.30 -14.27
CA ASP A 160 13.54 -9.63 -15.40
C ASP A 160 12.92 -9.28 -16.76
N VAL A 161 11.60 -9.26 -16.85
CA VAL A 161 10.87 -8.79 -18.03
C VAL A 161 10.75 -7.27 -18.04
N LEU A 162 10.31 -6.67 -16.91
CA LEU A 162 10.05 -5.23 -16.83
C LEU A 162 11.32 -4.39 -17.06
N THR A 163 12.45 -4.83 -16.52
CA THR A 163 13.73 -4.10 -16.63
C THR A 163 14.30 -4.04 -18.06
N LYS A 164 13.70 -4.76 -19.01
CA LYS A 164 14.06 -4.63 -20.42
C LYS A 164 13.61 -3.29 -21.02
N ASP A 165 12.50 -2.73 -20.55
CA ASP A 165 11.87 -1.56 -21.15
C ASP A 165 11.51 -0.45 -20.16
N PHE A 166 11.45 -0.75 -18.86
CA PHE A 166 11.00 0.16 -17.81
C PHE A 166 12.10 0.46 -16.81
N LEU A 167 12.17 1.70 -16.37
CA LEU A 167 12.95 2.06 -15.19
C LEU A 167 12.19 1.61 -13.95
N VAL A 168 12.68 0.57 -13.29
CA VAL A 168 12.05 0.02 -12.09
C VAL A 168 12.79 0.52 -10.85
N ILE A 169 12.05 1.11 -9.92
CA ILE A 169 12.52 1.55 -8.61
C ILE A 169 11.88 0.63 -7.57
N GLN A 170 12.68 -0.19 -6.90
CA GLN A 170 12.18 -1.11 -5.89
C GLN A 170 12.20 -0.46 -4.51
N SER A 171 11.04 -0.42 -3.85
CA SER A 171 10.97 -0.16 -2.42
C SER A 171 11.44 -1.38 -1.64
N VAL A 172 12.44 -1.19 -0.79
CA VAL A 172 13.06 -2.27 -0.03
C VAL A 172 13.08 -1.89 1.45
N HIS A 173 12.51 -2.73 2.28
CA HIS A 173 12.69 -2.65 3.73
C HIS A 173 14.07 -3.20 4.11
N LYS A 174 14.61 -2.80 5.28
CA LYS A 174 15.96 -3.23 5.76
C LYS A 174 16.20 -4.74 5.69
N GLU A 175 15.15 -5.54 5.87
CA GLU A 175 15.19 -7.00 5.85
C GLU A 175 14.75 -7.63 4.52
N SER A 176 14.28 -6.85 3.57
CA SER A 176 13.88 -7.35 2.25
C SER A 176 15.09 -7.57 1.36
N LYS A 177 15.03 -8.61 0.51
CA LYS A 177 16.08 -8.82 -0.49
C LYS A 177 16.01 -7.73 -1.54
N LYS A 178 17.12 -7.01 -1.70
CA LYS A 178 17.32 -6.14 -2.86
C LYS A 178 17.50 -7.00 -4.09
N ASN A 179 16.79 -6.64 -5.15
CA ASN A 179 17.07 -7.19 -6.46
C ASN A 179 18.17 -6.38 -7.10
N LEU A 180 19.29 -7.02 -7.50
CA LEU A 180 20.45 -6.35 -8.06
C LEU A 180 20.21 -5.78 -9.46
N SER A 181 19.17 -6.24 -10.15
CA SER A 181 18.84 -5.78 -11.51
C SER A 181 18.00 -4.50 -11.54
N VAL A 182 17.55 -4.00 -10.39
CA VAL A 182 16.73 -2.80 -10.26
C VAL A 182 17.35 -1.78 -9.32
N PHE A 183 17.01 -0.52 -9.52
CA PHE A 183 17.42 0.53 -8.61
C PHE A 183 16.65 0.43 -7.30
N SER A 184 17.39 0.28 -6.20
CA SER A 184 16.81 0.19 -4.84
C SER A 184 17.52 1.21 -3.96
N PRO A 185 16.89 2.35 -3.64
CA PRO A 185 17.47 3.36 -2.75
C PRO A 185 17.77 2.78 -1.37
N ASN A 186 18.87 3.22 -0.76
CA ASN A 186 19.16 2.93 0.64
C ASN A 186 18.36 3.89 1.55
N ASP A 187 17.98 3.42 2.74
CA ASP A 187 17.44 4.24 3.84
C ASP A 187 16.21 5.10 3.48
N MET A 188 15.36 4.58 2.61
CA MET A 188 14.12 5.23 2.24
C MET A 188 13.04 4.87 3.29
N ASP A 189 12.65 5.85 4.11
CA ASP A 189 11.50 5.68 4.99
C ASP A 189 10.18 5.62 4.18
N PHE A 190 9.08 5.31 4.87
CA PHE A 190 7.79 5.14 4.19
C PHE A 190 7.30 6.42 3.51
N ARG A 191 7.47 7.60 4.13
CA ARG A 191 7.02 8.86 3.55
C ARG A 191 7.83 9.25 2.32
N LEU A 192 9.16 9.07 2.37
CA LEU A 192 10.02 9.29 1.21
C LEU A 192 9.67 8.31 0.08
N ALA A 193 9.40 7.05 0.42
CA ALA A 193 8.93 6.06 -0.56
C ALA A 193 7.61 6.47 -1.22
N CYS A 194 6.65 7.01 -0.45
CA CYS A 194 5.42 7.58 -0.99
C CYS A 194 5.69 8.77 -1.93
N ALA A 195 6.63 9.64 -1.57
CA ALA A 195 7.01 10.78 -2.41
C ALA A 195 7.70 10.32 -3.71
N VAL A 196 8.52 9.26 -3.67
CA VAL A 196 9.12 8.66 -4.87
C VAL A 196 8.04 8.00 -5.76
N LEU A 197 7.07 7.31 -5.17
CA LEU A 197 5.93 6.78 -5.91
C LEU A 197 5.15 7.89 -6.61
N ASN A 198 5.03 9.07 -5.97
CA ASN A 198 4.40 10.23 -6.62
C ASN A 198 5.12 10.71 -7.90
N GLU A 199 6.42 10.53 -7.98
CA GLU A 199 7.21 10.88 -9.17
C GLU A 199 7.24 9.74 -10.21
N ALA A 200 6.85 8.51 -9.85
CA ALA A 200 6.74 7.39 -10.78
C ALA A 200 5.47 7.49 -11.65
N ASP A 201 5.44 6.76 -12.77
CA ASP A 201 4.28 6.73 -13.65
C ASP A 201 3.16 5.85 -13.07
N PHE A 202 3.49 4.68 -12.51
CA PHE A 202 2.54 3.77 -11.89
C PHE A 202 3.19 2.83 -10.86
N TYR A 203 2.34 2.18 -10.08
CA TYR A 203 2.75 1.22 -9.05
C TYR A 203 2.50 -0.23 -9.48
N VAL A 204 3.38 -1.13 -9.09
CA VAL A 204 3.22 -2.58 -9.20
C VAL A 204 3.59 -3.22 -7.86
N GLY A 205 2.73 -4.07 -7.30
CA GLY A 205 3.04 -4.70 -6.03
C GLY A 205 1.89 -5.53 -5.46
N PRO A 206 2.05 -6.07 -4.24
CA PRO A 206 0.97 -6.72 -3.53
C PRO A 206 -0.08 -5.71 -3.05
N GLU A 207 -1.27 -6.22 -2.77
CA GLU A 207 -2.28 -5.49 -2.00
C GLU A 207 -1.67 -5.05 -0.65
N GLY A 208 -1.83 -3.78 -0.29
CA GLY A 208 -1.25 -3.22 0.94
C GLY A 208 -1.09 -1.70 0.92
N GLY A 209 -0.22 -1.21 1.80
CA GLY A 209 -0.03 0.24 2.02
C GLY A 209 0.24 1.04 0.76
N PHE A 210 1.16 0.62 -0.11
CA PHE A 210 1.46 1.35 -1.34
C PHE A 210 0.34 1.30 -2.39
N GLY A 211 -0.53 0.29 -2.38
CA GLY A 211 -1.75 0.30 -3.19
C GLY A 211 -2.68 1.46 -2.80
N HIS A 212 -2.84 1.72 -1.50
CA HIS A 212 -3.60 2.86 -0.99
C HIS A 212 -2.88 4.19 -1.24
N VAL A 213 -1.55 4.22 -1.17
CA VAL A 213 -0.76 5.41 -1.55
C VAL A 213 -0.94 5.73 -3.03
N ALA A 214 -0.86 4.74 -3.91
CA ALA A 214 -1.08 4.94 -5.34
C ALA A 214 -2.47 5.54 -5.61
N ALA A 215 -3.51 5.05 -4.90
CA ALA A 215 -4.85 5.61 -4.99
C ALA A 215 -4.91 7.06 -4.48
N ALA A 216 -4.32 7.36 -3.33
CA ALA A 216 -4.28 8.71 -2.76
C ALA A 216 -3.55 9.73 -3.67
N LEU A 217 -2.59 9.26 -4.46
CA LEU A 217 -1.81 10.05 -5.42
C LEU A 217 -2.42 10.05 -6.84
N ASN A 218 -3.59 9.43 -7.01
CA ASN A 218 -4.23 9.26 -8.33
C ASN A 218 -3.31 8.58 -9.37
N LYS A 219 -2.46 7.65 -8.91
CA LYS A 219 -1.59 6.84 -9.76
C LYS A 219 -2.28 5.54 -10.13
N LYS A 220 -2.14 5.10 -11.36
CA LYS A 220 -2.53 3.75 -11.74
C LYS A 220 -1.71 2.72 -11.01
N ALA A 221 -2.27 1.54 -10.79
CA ALA A 221 -1.56 0.44 -10.16
C ALA A 221 -1.98 -0.91 -10.71
N VAL A 222 -1.06 -1.88 -10.67
CA VAL A 222 -1.36 -3.30 -10.85
C VAL A 222 -1.06 -4.02 -9.54
N LEU A 223 -2.09 -4.56 -8.91
CA LEU A 223 -2.05 -5.08 -7.54
C LEU A 223 -2.29 -6.58 -7.51
N TYR A 224 -1.41 -7.32 -6.84
CA TYR A 224 -1.62 -8.72 -6.53
C TYR A 224 -2.48 -8.85 -5.27
N PHE A 225 -3.70 -9.35 -5.42
CA PHE A 225 -4.62 -9.68 -4.33
C PHE A 225 -4.54 -11.15 -3.94
N GLY A 226 -4.12 -12.01 -4.87
CA GLY A 226 -4.13 -13.47 -4.66
C GLY A 226 -5.52 -13.99 -4.37
N GLY A 227 -5.64 -14.91 -3.39
CA GLY A 227 -6.93 -15.48 -2.94
C GLY A 227 -7.25 -15.20 -1.48
N TRP A 228 -6.49 -14.29 -0.82
CA TRP A 228 -6.60 -14.05 0.61
C TRP A 228 -7.67 -13.02 0.99
N ILE A 229 -7.73 -11.90 0.28
CA ILE A 229 -8.69 -10.80 0.43
C ILE A 229 -9.22 -10.41 -0.95
N THR A 230 -10.47 -9.99 -1.01
CA THR A 230 -11.10 -9.58 -2.26
C THR A 230 -10.88 -8.11 -2.58
N PRO A 231 -10.75 -7.72 -3.87
CA PRO A 231 -10.76 -6.31 -4.27
C PRO A 231 -12.04 -5.56 -3.87
N GLU A 232 -13.17 -6.25 -3.69
CA GLU A 232 -14.40 -5.63 -3.21
C GLU A 232 -14.30 -5.10 -1.78
N ALA A 233 -13.37 -5.65 -0.96
CA ALA A 233 -13.13 -5.19 0.41
C ALA A 233 -12.32 -3.89 0.42
N ILE A 234 -11.15 -3.86 -0.28
CA ILE A 234 -10.20 -2.75 -0.15
C ILE A 234 -9.56 -2.31 -1.47
N GLY A 235 -9.99 -2.85 -2.62
CA GLY A 235 -9.50 -2.46 -3.94
C GLY A 235 -10.14 -1.16 -4.45
N TYR A 236 -9.52 -0.58 -5.46
CA TYR A 236 -10.03 0.60 -6.17
C TYR A 236 -10.38 0.24 -7.60
N ASP A 237 -11.51 0.72 -8.11
CA ASP A 237 -12.02 0.35 -9.43
C ASP A 237 -11.13 0.85 -10.59
N PHE A 238 -10.30 1.86 -10.37
CA PHE A 238 -9.36 2.40 -11.36
C PHE A 238 -7.96 1.75 -11.32
N HIS A 239 -7.74 0.81 -10.41
CA HIS A 239 -6.56 -0.05 -10.38
C HIS A 239 -6.84 -1.38 -11.06
N GLU A 240 -5.82 -2.00 -11.61
CA GLU A 240 -5.87 -3.36 -12.11
C GLU A 240 -5.59 -4.33 -10.96
N ASN A 241 -6.65 -4.96 -10.45
CA ASN A 241 -6.60 -5.86 -9.30
C ASN A 241 -6.55 -7.31 -9.76
N ILE A 242 -5.42 -7.98 -9.57
CA ILE A 242 -5.22 -9.38 -9.95
C ILE A 242 -5.69 -10.27 -8.81
N TYR A 243 -6.85 -10.84 -8.96
CA TYR A 243 -7.54 -11.65 -7.95
C TYR A 243 -7.73 -13.08 -8.43
N TYR A 244 -7.47 -14.04 -7.55
CA TYR A 244 -7.75 -15.45 -7.79
C TYR A 244 -9.15 -15.75 -7.26
N ASP A 245 -10.14 -15.64 -8.14
CA ASP A 245 -11.54 -15.93 -7.83
C ASP A 245 -11.79 -17.43 -7.94
N HIS A 246 -11.90 -18.11 -6.81
CA HIS A 246 -12.12 -19.54 -6.67
C HIS A 246 -13.02 -19.81 -5.46
N ASN A 247 -13.58 -21.02 -5.37
CA ASN A 247 -14.58 -21.40 -4.34
C ASN A 247 -14.18 -21.10 -2.89
N LEU A 248 -12.87 -21.07 -2.57
CA LEU A 248 -12.36 -20.75 -1.25
C LEU A 248 -11.93 -19.28 -1.10
N SER A 249 -12.09 -18.46 -2.14
CA SER A 249 -11.72 -17.06 -2.13
C SER A 249 -12.87 -16.18 -1.66
N PRO A 250 -12.62 -15.18 -0.81
CA PRO A 250 -11.37 -14.90 -0.12
C PRO A 250 -11.20 -15.77 1.14
N CYS A 251 -10.05 -16.46 1.30
CA CYS A 251 -9.87 -17.41 2.40
C CYS A 251 -9.66 -16.75 3.77
N GLY A 252 -9.08 -15.58 3.85
CA GLY A 252 -8.84 -14.83 5.10
C GLY A 252 -7.93 -15.50 6.12
N GLU A 253 -7.34 -16.67 5.83
CA GLU A 253 -6.55 -17.47 6.78
C GLU A 253 -5.31 -16.71 7.28
N TYR A 254 -5.15 -16.59 8.60
CA TYR A 254 -4.05 -15.83 9.20
C TYR A 254 -3.23 -16.59 10.25
N LYS A 255 -3.62 -17.83 10.59
CA LYS A 255 -2.93 -18.64 11.61
C LYS A 255 -1.98 -19.68 11.02
N LYS A 256 -2.24 -20.17 9.80
CA LYS A 256 -1.43 -21.20 9.14
C LYS A 256 -1.22 -20.86 7.66
N LEU A 257 -0.21 -21.48 7.07
CA LEU A 257 -0.03 -21.42 5.62
C LEU A 257 -1.24 -22.05 4.92
N CYS A 258 -1.78 -21.35 3.93
CA CYS A 258 -2.99 -21.72 3.26
C CYS A 258 -2.69 -22.33 1.89
N SER A 259 -3.11 -23.59 1.67
CA SER A 259 -2.94 -24.27 0.38
C SER A 259 -3.65 -23.55 -0.76
N HIS A 260 -4.84 -22.98 -0.50
CA HIS A 260 -5.55 -22.14 -1.47
C HIS A 260 -4.76 -20.89 -1.89
N CYS A 261 -4.12 -20.20 -0.95
CA CYS A 261 -3.26 -19.06 -1.28
C CYS A 261 -1.99 -19.49 -2.04
N GLU A 262 -1.51 -20.71 -1.80
CA GLU A 262 -0.42 -21.29 -2.59
C GLU A 262 -0.86 -21.64 -4.02
N GLU A 263 -2.08 -22.14 -4.20
CA GLU A 263 -2.68 -22.38 -5.53
C GLU A 263 -2.84 -21.05 -6.28
N ALA A 264 -3.37 -20.02 -5.64
CA ALA A 264 -3.48 -18.68 -6.21
C ALA A 264 -2.12 -18.15 -6.70
N ARG A 265 -1.07 -18.35 -5.90
CA ARG A 265 0.31 -17.97 -6.25
C ARG A 265 0.83 -18.70 -7.48
N LYS A 266 0.45 -19.98 -7.67
CA LYS A 266 0.85 -20.78 -8.83
C LYS A 266 0.02 -20.45 -10.06
N ALA A 267 -1.28 -20.19 -9.90
CA ALA A 267 -2.21 -19.89 -10.98
C ALA A 267 -1.99 -18.53 -11.62
N ILE A 268 -1.60 -17.51 -10.82
CA ILE A 268 -1.31 -16.17 -11.32
C ILE A 268 0.13 -16.14 -11.86
N SER A 269 0.28 -16.25 -13.18
CA SER A 269 1.57 -16.23 -13.86
C SER A 269 2.07 -14.80 -14.11
N VAL A 270 3.35 -14.68 -14.53
CA VAL A 270 3.93 -13.40 -14.98
C VAL A 270 3.18 -12.84 -16.19
N ASP A 271 2.72 -13.69 -17.11
CA ASP A 271 1.95 -13.25 -18.28
C ASP A 271 0.63 -12.59 -17.91
N VAL A 272 -0.01 -13.08 -16.83
CA VAL A 272 -1.20 -12.42 -16.26
C VAL A 272 -0.85 -10.99 -15.83
N PHE A 273 0.23 -10.80 -15.05
CA PHE A 273 0.68 -9.47 -14.66
C PHE A 273 0.98 -8.58 -15.86
N LEU A 274 1.70 -9.08 -16.85
CA LEU A 274 2.04 -8.31 -18.06
C LEU A 274 0.80 -7.88 -18.84
N LYS A 275 -0.22 -8.74 -18.94
CA LYS A 275 -1.51 -8.39 -19.53
C LYS A 275 -2.16 -7.18 -18.82
N TYR A 276 -2.14 -7.14 -17.49
CA TYR A 276 -2.69 -6.04 -16.71
C TYR A 276 -1.83 -4.78 -16.80
N ILE A 277 -0.50 -4.92 -16.79
CA ILE A 277 0.43 -3.78 -16.99
C ILE A 277 0.19 -3.13 -18.35
N ASN A 278 0.01 -3.92 -19.40
CA ASN A 278 -0.25 -3.42 -20.76
C ASN A 278 -1.56 -2.62 -20.89
N LYS A 279 -2.53 -2.79 -19.97
CA LYS A 279 -3.75 -1.99 -19.98
C LYS A 279 -3.57 -0.57 -19.42
N ILE A 280 -2.50 -0.32 -18.66
CA ILE A 280 -2.28 0.95 -17.96
C ILE A 280 -1.14 1.79 -18.54
N ILE A 281 -0.37 1.24 -19.48
CA ILE A 281 0.69 1.93 -20.21
C ILE A 281 0.08 2.76 -21.33
#